data_6cc9f75ae88a3c1d155a49469ad1e780
#
_entry.id   6cc9f75ae88a3c1d155a49469ad1e780
#
_cell.length_a   1.000
_cell.length_b   1.000
_cell.length_c   1.000
_cell.angle_alpha   90.00
_cell.angle_beta   90.00
_cell.angle_gamma   90.00
#
_symmetry.space_group_name_H-M   'P 1'
#
loop_
_entity.id
_entity.type
_entity.pdbx_description
1 polymer ?
#
loop_
_entity_poly.entity_id
_entity_poly.type
_entity_poly.pdbx_seq_one_letter_code
_entity_poly.pdbx_strand_id
1 'polypeptide(L)'
;MSTLTKLALGAMGQLRPRPTKGDARKSIKLPAPDKSGGVPLMYALAKRRSSREFARKPLPLPILSNLLWAAFGVNRRGGGRTAPSALDAQEIDVYVALPDGAYCYDAKTHTLRLVAASDLRRVTGYQDFVDDAPLDLVYVVDHARMRMVPVGQRESYASAAAGAIAQNVYLYSASAGLATVIRAWIDRSAIADALGLEHDQQVLLSQTVGYPKT
;
A
#
# COMPACT_ATOMS: atom_id res chain seq x y z
N MET A 1 -18.06 2.79 9.22
CA MET A 1 -19.24 2.49 8.33
C MET A 1 -19.31 0.97 8.14
N SER A 2 -20.52 0.37 8.12
CA SER A 2 -20.63 -1.09 7.98
C SER A 2 -20.25 -1.56 6.56
N THR A 3 -19.83 -2.81 6.45
CA THR A 3 -19.50 -3.45 5.16
C THR A 3 -20.69 -3.38 4.17
N LEU A 4 -21.92 -3.65 4.63
CA LEU A 4 -23.13 -3.57 3.79
C LEU A 4 -23.37 -2.16 3.25
N THR A 5 -23.20 -1.14 4.08
CA THR A 5 -23.33 0.25 3.65
C THR A 5 -22.29 0.62 2.60
N LYS A 6 -21.03 0.19 2.78
CA LYS A 6 -19.98 0.43 1.79
C LYS A 6 -20.26 -0.26 0.46
N LEU A 7 -20.76 -1.50 0.48
CA LEU A 7 -21.13 -2.22 -0.73
C LEU A 7 -22.25 -1.50 -1.48
N ALA A 8 -23.29 -1.06 -0.78
CA ALA A 8 -24.39 -0.33 -1.38
C ALA A 8 -23.90 0.99 -2.03
N LEU A 9 -23.08 1.77 -1.31
CA LEU A 9 -22.50 3.01 -1.84
C LEU A 9 -21.55 2.75 -3.00
N GLY A 10 -20.74 1.70 -2.95
CA GLY A 10 -19.85 1.31 -4.05
C GLY A 10 -20.63 0.91 -5.30
N ALA A 11 -21.68 0.07 -5.17
CA ALA A 11 -22.54 -0.31 -6.28
C ALA A 11 -23.25 0.87 -6.94
N MET A 12 -23.54 1.92 -6.16
CA MET A 12 -24.12 3.19 -6.66
C MET A 12 -23.06 4.19 -7.16
N GLY A 13 -21.77 3.86 -7.11
CA GLY A 13 -20.68 4.79 -7.43
C GLY A 13 -20.60 5.99 -6.47
N GLN A 14 -21.10 5.84 -5.25
CA GLN A 14 -21.20 6.93 -4.25
C GLN A 14 -20.22 6.77 -3.09
N LEU A 15 -19.38 5.72 -3.08
CA LEU A 15 -18.37 5.56 -2.07
C LEU A 15 -17.28 6.62 -2.27
N ARG A 16 -17.05 7.47 -1.27
CA ARG A 16 -16.14 8.62 -1.37
C ARG A 16 -15.15 8.61 -0.20
N PRO A 17 -13.93 9.17 -0.41
CA PRO A 17 -13.00 9.47 0.67
C PRO A 17 -13.64 10.37 1.75
N ARG A 18 -13.00 10.39 2.91
CA ARG A 18 -13.36 11.33 3.98
C ARG A 18 -12.53 12.61 3.87
N PRO A 19 -12.99 13.74 4.44
CA PRO A 19 -12.12 14.87 4.70
C PRO A 19 -10.93 14.45 5.57
N THR A 20 -9.77 15.09 5.35
CA THR A 20 -8.57 14.85 6.16
C THR A 20 -8.77 15.26 7.61
N LYS A 21 -8.04 14.61 8.51
CA LYS A 21 -7.91 15.00 9.92
C LYS A 21 -6.62 15.83 10.09
N GLY A 22 -6.59 17.06 9.62
CA GLY A 22 -5.43 17.94 9.70
C GLY A 22 -4.89 18.34 8.33
N ASP A 23 -3.78 19.09 8.32
CA ASP A 23 -3.16 19.61 7.11
C ASP A 23 -2.29 18.54 6.45
N ALA A 24 -2.63 18.20 5.21
CA ALA A 24 -1.83 17.29 4.40
C ALA A 24 -0.48 17.94 4.03
N ARG A 25 0.62 17.28 4.36
CA ARG A 25 1.97 17.75 4.00
C ARG A 25 2.23 17.46 2.53
N LYS A 26 2.74 18.44 1.77
CA LYS A 26 3.10 18.26 0.34
C LYS A 26 4.09 17.10 0.13
N SER A 27 4.98 16.88 1.08
CA SER A 27 5.96 15.78 1.06
C SER A 27 6.36 15.41 2.49
N ILE A 28 6.62 14.12 2.71
CA ILE A 28 7.14 13.59 3.98
C ILE A 28 8.46 12.88 3.66
N LYS A 29 9.57 13.43 4.13
CA LYS A 29 10.88 12.75 4.07
C LYS A 29 10.90 11.64 5.09
N LEU A 30 11.14 10.40 4.64
CA LEU A 30 11.27 9.25 5.51
C LEU A 30 12.68 9.18 6.10
N PRO A 31 12.86 8.76 7.36
CA PRO A 31 14.19 8.50 7.91
C PRO A 31 14.84 7.33 7.16
N ALA A 32 16.16 7.23 7.24
CA ALA A 32 16.89 6.09 6.66
C ALA A 32 16.34 4.77 7.24
N PRO A 33 16.05 3.76 6.38
CA PRO A 33 15.51 2.48 6.86
C PRO A 33 16.61 1.70 7.61
N ASP A 34 16.23 1.04 8.70
CA ASP A 34 17.07 0.05 9.36
C ASP A 34 17.09 -1.25 8.55
N LYS A 35 18.24 -1.57 7.98
CA LYS A 35 18.45 -2.74 7.10
C LYS A 35 19.05 -3.92 7.83
N SER A 36 19.41 -3.75 9.10
CA SER A 36 20.07 -4.75 9.94
C SER A 36 19.17 -5.30 11.05
N GLY A 37 18.04 -4.62 11.30
CA GLY A 37 17.09 -5.03 12.33
C GLY A 37 16.12 -6.13 11.89
N GLY A 38 15.27 -6.53 12.82
CA GLY A 38 14.21 -7.52 12.61
C GLY A 38 14.51 -8.88 13.23
N VAL A 39 13.65 -9.86 12.94
CA VAL A 39 13.79 -11.25 13.40
C VAL A 39 14.32 -12.13 12.26
N PRO A 40 14.89 -13.31 12.54
CA PRO A 40 15.30 -14.24 11.50
C PRO A 40 14.15 -14.56 10.52
N LEU A 41 14.48 -14.67 9.23
CA LEU A 41 13.49 -14.88 8.16
C LEU A 41 12.55 -16.06 8.43
N MET A 42 13.07 -17.20 8.87
CA MET A 42 12.24 -18.39 9.14
C MET A 42 11.27 -18.14 10.29
N TYR A 43 11.63 -17.34 11.26
CA TYR A 43 10.72 -16.92 12.33
C TYR A 43 9.63 -15.99 11.81
N ALA A 44 9.98 -15.01 10.96
CA ALA A 44 9.00 -14.13 10.33
C ALA A 44 7.99 -14.93 9.47
N LEU A 45 8.47 -15.89 8.68
CA LEU A 45 7.62 -16.80 7.89
C LEU A 45 6.66 -17.61 8.78
N ALA A 46 7.16 -18.18 9.88
CA ALA A 46 6.34 -18.94 10.83
C ALA A 46 5.27 -18.08 11.54
N LYS A 47 5.56 -16.79 11.76
CA LYS A 47 4.63 -15.83 12.40
C LYS A 47 3.69 -15.12 11.42
N ARG A 48 4.00 -15.10 10.12
CA ARG A 48 3.20 -14.42 9.10
C ARG A 48 1.75 -14.94 9.11
N ARG A 49 0.81 -14.04 9.27
CA ARG A 49 -0.63 -14.32 9.17
C ARG A 49 -1.39 -13.09 8.67
N SER A 50 -2.60 -13.30 8.13
CA SER A 50 -3.54 -12.21 7.86
C SER A 50 -4.32 -11.88 9.14
N SER A 51 -4.30 -10.61 9.55
CA SER A 51 -5.05 -10.11 10.69
C SER A 51 -5.95 -8.96 10.24
N ARG A 52 -7.18 -8.93 10.76
CA ARG A 52 -8.21 -7.95 10.43
C ARG A 52 -8.62 -7.07 11.61
N GLU A 53 -7.89 -7.19 12.70
CA GLU A 53 -8.12 -6.43 13.93
C GLU A 53 -6.95 -5.47 14.16
N PHE A 54 -7.23 -4.18 14.12
CA PHE A 54 -6.23 -3.12 14.17
C PHE A 54 -6.52 -2.14 15.29
N ALA A 55 -5.48 -1.80 16.05
CA ALA A 55 -5.52 -0.67 16.95
C ALA A 55 -5.49 0.64 16.13
N ARG A 56 -6.21 1.67 16.61
CA ARG A 56 -6.23 3.01 15.97
C ARG A 56 -4.96 3.83 16.18
N LYS A 57 -3.89 3.19 16.62
CA LYS A 57 -2.61 3.81 16.92
C LYS A 57 -1.81 4.04 15.62
N PRO A 58 -1.41 5.28 15.29
CA PRO A 58 -0.61 5.56 14.11
C PRO A 58 0.76 4.87 14.19
N LEU A 59 1.32 4.52 13.03
CA LEU A 59 2.69 3.99 12.96
C LEU A 59 3.68 5.16 13.08
N PRO A 60 4.71 5.04 13.95
CA PRO A 60 5.81 5.99 13.98
C PRO A 60 6.53 6.05 12.63
N LEU A 61 7.07 7.22 12.28
CA LEU A 61 7.73 7.44 11.01
C LEU A 61 8.88 6.45 10.72
N PRO A 62 9.73 6.04 11.69
CA PRO A 62 10.74 5.00 11.44
C PRO A 62 10.14 3.63 11.05
N ILE A 63 9.02 3.24 11.67
CA ILE A 63 8.33 1.98 11.32
C ILE A 63 7.73 2.06 9.92
N LEU A 64 7.10 3.19 9.58
CA LEU A 64 6.57 3.43 8.23
C LEU A 64 7.70 3.43 7.18
N SER A 65 8.84 4.03 7.50
CA SER A 65 10.02 4.03 6.64
C SER A 65 10.51 2.62 6.33
N ASN A 66 10.71 1.82 7.36
CA ASN A 66 11.15 0.43 7.23
C ASN A 66 10.13 -0.41 6.45
N LEU A 67 8.84 -0.22 6.72
CA LEU A 67 7.74 -0.89 6.02
C LEU A 67 7.79 -0.63 4.50
N LEU A 68 7.90 0.64 4.12
CA LEU A 68 7.90 1.03 2.70
C LEU A 68 9.18 0.62 1.99
N TRP A 69 10.32 0.70 2.69
CA TRP A 69 11.57 0.17 2.15
C TRP A 69 11.50 -1.35 1.96
N ALA A 70 11.00 -2.09 2.94
CA ALA A 70 10.80 -3.55 2.81
C ALA A 70 9.84 -3.88 1.66
N ALA A 71 8.75 -3.13 1.51
CA ALA A 71 7.76 -3.32 0.45
C ALA A 71 8.40 -3.21 -0.94
N PHE A 72 8.97 -2.05 -1.28
CA PHE A 72 9.46 -1.77 -2.63
C PHE A 72 10.61 -0.74 -2.67
N GLY A 73 11.44 -0.70 -1.63
CA GLY A 73 12.58 0.22 -1.53
C GLY A 73 13.72 -0.14 -2.48
N VAL A 74 14.62 0.83 -2.71
CA VAL A 74 15.87 0.59 -3.44
C VAL A 74 16.85 -0.14 -2.53
N ASN A 75 17.33 -1.32 -2.95
CA ASN A 75 18.22 -2.17 -2.14
C ASN A 75 19.63 -2.33 -2.70
N ARG A 76 19.89 -1.87 -3.92
CA ARG A 76 21.21 -1.98 -4.58
C ARG A 76 21.51 -0.82 -5.52
N ARG A 77 22.80 -0.65 -5.85
CA ARG A 77 23.25 0.32 -6.87
C ARG A 77 22.57 -0.01 -8.20
N GLY A 78 22.16 1.01 -8.95
CA GLY A 78 21.40 0.83 -10.21
C GLY A 78 19.88 0.87 -10.04
N GLY A 79 19.37 1.03 -8.80
CA GLY A 79 17.95 1.30 -8.55
C GLY A 79 17.06 0.06 -8.40
N GLY A 80 17.64 -1.13 -8.40
CA GLY A 80 16.86 -2.36 -8.19
C GLY A 80 16.15 -2.37 -6.84
N ARG A 81 15.00 -3.05 -6.78
CA ARG A 81 14.05 -3.02 -5.66
C ARG A 81 14.16 -4.24 -4.74
N THR A 82 13.57 -4.12 -3.56
CA THR A 82 13.40 -5.22 -2.60
C THR A 82 12.45 -6.31 -3.11
N ALA A 83 11.49 -5.97 -3.95
CA ALA A 83 10.63 -6.92 -4.66
C ALA A 83 11.02 -7.01 -6.14
N PRO A 84 10.85 -8.18 -6.79
CA PRO A 84 11.12 -8.34 -8.21
C PRO A 84 10.08 -7.62 -9.07
N SER A 85 10.48 -7.28 -10.30
CA SER A 85 9.61 -6.76 -11.35
C SER A 85 10.07 -7.37 -12.67
N ALA A 86 9.12 -7.74 -13.52
CA ALA A 86 9.43 -8.33 -14.81
C ALA A 86 10.23 -7.34 -15.68
N LEU A 87 11.35 -7.78 -16.24
CA LEU A 87 12.25 -6.96 -17.06
C LEU A 87 12.72 -5.66 -16.37
N ASP A 88 12.72 -5.64 -15.03
CA ASP A 88 13.00 -4.45 -14.20
C ASP A 88 12.14 -3.21 -14.58
N ALA A 89 10.91 -3.44 -15.05
CA ALA A 89 9.99 -2.40 -15.48
C ALA A 89 9.57 -1.49 -14.31
N GLN A 90 9.63 -2.01 -13.07
CA GLN A 90 9.26 -1.32 -11.82
C GLN A 90 7.87 -0.69 -11.94
N GLU A 91 6.94 -1.44 -12.53
CA GLU A 91 5.61 -1.02 -12.96
C GLU A 91 4.66 -0.72 -11.81
N ILE A 92 4.97 -1.12 -10.58
CA ILE A 92 4.09 -0.94 -9.44
C ILE A 92 4.43 0.35 -8.68
N ASP A 93 3.44 1.22 -8.52
CA ASP A 93 3.46 2.31 -7.57
C ASP A 93 2.79 1.89 -6.26
N VAL A 94 3.42 2.25 -5.15
CA VAL A 94 2.89 2.01 -3.80
C VAL A 94 2.34 3.33 -3.25
N TYR A 95 1.01 3.40 -3.15
CA TYR A 95 0.34 4.53 -2.51
C TYR A 95 0.08 4.20 -1.04
N VAL A 96 0.11 5.23 -0.22
CA VAL A 96 -0.09 5.16 1.24
C VAL A 96 -1.26 6.05 1.60
N ALA A 97 -2.37 5.46 2.00
CA ALA A 97 -3.53 6.20 2.51
C ALA A 97 -3.40 6.35 4.03
N LEU A 98 -3.26 7.60 4.47
CA LEU A 98 -3.18 8.03 5.87
C LEU A 98 -4.41 8.89 6.24
N PRO A 99 -4.66 9.14 7.55
CA PRO A 99 -5.75 10.02 7.98
C PRO A 99 -5.65 11.45 7.44
N ASP A 100 -4.44 11.92 7.15
CA ASP A 100 -4.13 13.29 6.71
C ASP A 100 -3.93 13.42 5.19
N GLY A 101 -3.98 12.33 4.44
CA GLY A 101 -3.85 12.36 2.99
C GLY A 101 -3.45 11.04 2.36
N ALA A 102 -3.44 11.02 1.04
CA ALA A 102 -2.89 9.92 0.26
C ALA A 102 -1.58 10.34 -0.41
N TYR A 103 -0.61 9.46 -0.33
CA TYR A 103 0.76 9.73 -0.77
C TYR A 103 1.24 8.63 -1.72
N CYS A 104 2.05 9.00 -2.71
CA CYS A 104 2.81 8.04 -3.51
C CYS A 104 4.22 7.90 -2.94
N TYR A 105 4.69 6.68 -2.74
CA TYR A 105 6.04 6.40 -2.26
C TYR A 105 7.05 6.51 -3.39
N ASP A 106 7.95 7.49 -3.30
CA ASP A 106 9.14 7.58 -4.13
C ASP A 106 10.30 6.83 -3.46
N ALA A 107 10.60 5.65 -3.98
CA ALA A 107 11.66 4.81 -3.42
C ALA A 107 13.07 5.30 -3.76
N LYS A 108 13.26 6.14 -4.79
CA LYS A 108 14.57 6.69 -5.15
C LYS A 108 15.01 7.75 -4.15
N THR A 109 14.09 8.63 -3.78
CA THR A 109 14.34 9.71 -2.81
C THR A 109 13.96 9.31 -1.38
N HIS A 110 13.31 8.15 -1.22
CA HIS A 110 12.77 7.65 0.04
C HIS A 110 11.85 8.67 0.71
N THR A 111 10.86 9.13 -0.05
CA THR A 111 9.89 10.15 0.38
C THR A 111 8.47 9.73 0.05
N LEU A 112 7.50 10.29 0.78
CA LEU A 112 6.10 10.25 0.43
C LEU A 112 5.72 11.58 -0.21
N ARG A 113 5.18 11.55 -1.44
CA ARG A 113 4.70 12.71 -2.17
C ARG A 113 3.17 12.75 -2.10
N LEU A 114 2.59 13.86 -1.64
CA LEU A 114 1.14 14.03 -1.58
C LEU A 114 0.52 13.91 -2.97
N VAL A 115 -0.54 13.11 -3.06
CA VAL A 115 -1.35 12.92 -4.26
C VAL A 115 -2.76 13.48 -4.05
N ALA A 116 -3.37 13.19 -2.89
CA ALA A 116 -4.69 13.71 -2.57
C ALA A 116 -4.77 14.14 -1.10
N ALA A 117 -5.29 15.35 -0.88
CA ALA A 117 -5.54 15.89 0.47
C ALA A 117 -6.90 15.40 1.00
N SER A 118 -7.08 14.08 1.02
CA SER A 118 -8.28 13.41 1.53
C SER A 118 -7.94 12.06 2.16
N ASP A 119 -8.72 11.63 3.17
CA ASP A 119 -8.55 10.32 3.81
C ASP A 119 -9.16 9.22 2.94
N LEU A 120 -8.32 8.56 2.14
CA LEU A 120 -8.73 7.52 1.21
C LEU A 120 -9.01 6.17 1.87
N ARG A 121 -8.68 5.95 3.13
CA ARG A 121 -8.77 4.63 3.76
C ARG A 121 -10.15 3.99 3.60
N ARG A 122 -11.23 4.78 3.64
CA ARG A 122 -12.61 4.29 3.47
C ARG A 122 -12.84 3.60 2.13
N VAL A 123 -12.25 4.09 1.05
CA VAL A 123 -12.44 3.54 -0.30
C VAL A 123 -11.51 2.37 -0.62
N THR A 124 -10.47 2.13 0.19
CA THR A 124 -9.49 1.07 -0.06
C THR A 124 -10.02 -0.34 0.24
N GLY A 125 -11.25 -0.49 0.69
CA GLY A 125 -11.90 -1.79 0.89
C GLY A 125 -13.29 -1.69 1.49
N TYR A 126 -14.10 -2.69 1.19
CA TYR A 126 -15.47 -2.76 1.68
C TYR A 126 -15.60 -3.16 3.16
N GLN A 127 -14.56 -3.77 3.73
CA GLN A 127 -14.53 -4.18 5.12
C GLN A 127 -14.56 -2.94 6.04
N ASP A 128 -15.23 -3.06 7.18
CA ASP A 128 -15.42 -1.96 8.14
C ASP A 128 -14.12 -1.52 8.82
N PHE A 129 -13.20 -2.45 9.09
CA PHE A 129 -11.94 -2.16 9.78
C PHE A 129 -11.01 -1.18 9.01
N VAL A 130 -11.12 -1.07 7.68
CA VAL A 130 -10.26 -0.18 6.89
C VAL A 130 -10.47 1.30 7.23
N ASP A 131 -11.67 1.68 7.67
CA ASP A 131 -11.98 3.07 8.02
C ASP A 131 -11.14 3.60 9.19
N ASP A 132 -10.73 2.72 10.09
CA ASP A 132 -10.11 3.05 11.36
C ASP A 132 -8.66 2.54 11.48
N ALA A 133 -8.22 1.71 10.56
CA ALA A 133 -6.85 1.24 10.52
C ALA A 133 -5.85 2.41 10.36
N PRO A 134 -4.62 2.32 10.90
CA PRO A 134 -3.66 3.41 10.83
C PRO A 134 -3.29 3.82 9.41
N LEU A 135 -3.14 2.84 8.52
CA LEU A 135 -2.85 3.07 7.10
C LEU A 135 -3.33 1.92 6.21
N ASP A 136 -3.56 2.25 4.96
CA ASP A 136 -3.72 1.29 3.87
C ASP A 136 -2.71 1.57 2.77
N LEU A 137 -2.07 0.52 2.29
CA LEU A 137 -1.28 0.53 1.07
C LEU A 137 -2.20 0.20 -0.11
N VAL A 138 -1.98 0.87 -1.24
CA VAL A 138 -2.65 0.57 -2.51
C VAL A 138 -1.58 0.34 -3.57
N TYR A 139 -1.67 -0.79 -4.26
CA TYR A 139 -0.75 -1.17 -5.32
C TYR A 139 -1.39 -0.87 -6.67
N VAL A 140 -0.74 0.00 -7.42
CA VAL A 140 -1.19 0.48 -8.72
C VAL A 140 -0.17 0.10 -9.76
N VAL A 141 -0.59 -0.56 -10.84
CA VAL A 141 0.27 -0.78 -11.99
C VAL A 141 0.21 0.41 -12.93
N ASP A 142 1.36 0.79 -13.47
CA ASP A 142 1.50 1.71 -14.58
C ASP A 142 1.91 0.91 -15.83
N HIS A 143 0.95 0.62 -16.70
CA HIS A 143 1.15 -0.15 -17.92
C HIS A 143 2.07 0.55 -18.93
N ALA A 144 2.24 1.88 -18.85
CA ALA A 144 3.16 2.61 -19.71
C ALA A 144 4.63 2.21 -19.47
N ARG A 145 4.96 1.72 -18.28
CA ARG A 145 6.30 1.19 -17.94
C ARG A 145 6.52 -0.23 -18.48
N MET A 146 5.46 -0.93 -18.88
CA MET A 146 5.53 -2.33 -19.34
C MET A 146 5.60 -2.48 -20.86
N ARG A 147 6.19 -1.51 -21.57
CA ARG A 147 6.22 -1.50 -23.06
C ARG A 147 6.88 -2.72 -23.66
N MET A 148 7.89 -3.29 -23.00
CA MET A 148 8.60 -4.50 -23.44
C MET A 148 7.86 -5.81 -23.09
N VAL A 149 6.78 -5.74 -22.30
CA VAL A 149 5.95 -6.88 -21.94
C VAL A 149 4.79 -7.01 -22.93
N PRO A 150 4.56 -8.20 -23.53
CA PRO A 150 3.38 -8.42 -24.38
C PRO A 150 2.09 -8.06 -23.66
N VAL A 151 1.18 -7.36 -24.35
CA VAL A 151 -0.05 -6.80 -23.74
C VAL A 151 -0.84 -7.86 -22.97
N GLY A 152 -1.03 -9.06 -23.53
CA GLY A 152 -1.76 -10.14 -22.88
C GLY A 152 -1.09 -10.73 -21.62
N GLN A 153 0.16 -10.35 -21.31
CA GLN A 153 0.89 -10.83 -20.13
C GLN A 153 1.06 -9.74 -19.04
N ARG A 154 0.76 -8.48 -19.36
CA ARG A 154 1.01 -7.36 -18.46
C ARG A 154 0.28 -7.49 -17.14
N GLU A 155 -0.99 -7.87 -17.16
CA GLU A 155 -1.78 -8.01 -15.94
C GLU A 155 -1.26 -9.14 -15.02
N SER A 156 -0.88 -10.29 -15.57
CA SER A 156 -0.33 -11.40 -14.79
C SER A 156 1.02 -11.04 -14.17
N TYR A 157 1.90 -10.35 -14.90
CA TYR A 157 3.20 -9.93 -14.40
C TYR A 157 3.06 -8.86 -13.32
N ALA A 158 2.20 -7.85 -13.55
CA ALA A 158 1.90 -6.83 -12.56
C ALA A 158 1.28 -7.42 -11.28
N SER A 159 0.38 -8.40 -11.42
CA SER A 159 -0.21 -9.10 -10.27
C SER A 159 0.83 -9.89 -9.49
N ALA A 160 1.79 -10.54 -10.16
CA ALA A 160 2.89 -11.24 -9.51
C ALA A 160 3.82 -10.27 -8.76
N ALA A 161 4.16 -9.13 -9.37
CA ALA A 161 4.97 -8.09 -8.73
C ALA A 161 4.27 -7.49 -7.50
N ALA A 162 2.98 -7.14 -7.61
CA ALA A 162 2.18 -6.65 -6.49
C ALA A 162 2.09 -7.69 -5.36
N GLY A 163 1.94 -8.98 -5.69
CA GLY A 163 1.96 -10.08 -4.73
C GLY A 163 3.30 -10.20 -4.00
N ALA A 164 4.44 -10.03 -4.71
CA ALA A 164 5.77 -10.04 -4.12
C ALA A 164 5.97 -8.86 -3.16
N ILE A 165 5.53 -7.65 -3.53
CA ILE A 165 5.53 -6.46 -2.67
C ILE A 165 4.71 -6.72 -1.41
N ALA A 166 3.49 -7.23 -1.58
CA ALA A 166 2.59 -7.53 -0.47
C ALA A 166 3.16 -8.59 0.48
N GLN A 167 3.87 -9.60 -0.03
CA GLN A 167 4.54 -10.60 0.81
C GLN A 167 5.69 -9.98 1.61
N ASN A 168 6.46 -9.04 1.04
CA ASN A 168 7.47 -8.30 1.79
C ASN A 168 6.85 -7.51 2.95
N VAL A 169 5.69 -6.87 2.72
CA VAL A 169 4.91 -6.20 3.78
C VAL A 169 4.47 -7.18 4.86
N TYR A 170 4.01 -8.38 4.50
CA TYR A 170 3.65 -9.42 5.46
C TYR A 170 4.83 -9.85 6.33
N LEU A 171 6.00 -10.11 5.70
CA LEU A 171 7.19 -10.56 6.41
C LEU A 171 7.74 -9.46 7.34
N TYR A 172 7.80 -8.22 6.85
CA TYR A 172 8.18 -7.09 7.70
C TYR A 172 7.20 -6.92 8.86
N SER A 173 5.88 -6.98 8.61
CA SER A 173 4.86 -6.86 9.65
C SER A 173 5.01 -7.95 10.71
N ALA A 174 5.23 -9.20 10.29
CA ALA A 174 5.47 -10.32 11.22
C ALA A 174 6.74 -10.11 12.06
N SER A 175 7.78 -9.53 11.46
CA SER A 175 9.03 -9.18 12.14
C SER A 175 8.87 -8.02 13.12
N ALA A 176 8.06 -7.01 12.79
CA ALA A 176 7.89 -5.79 13.57
C ALA A 176 6.71 -5.86 14.56
N GLY A 177 6.05 -7.01 14.71
CA GLY A 177 4.88 -7.16 15.59
C GLY A 177 3.64 -6.39 15.10
N LEU A 178 3.52 -6.18 13.78
CA LEU A 178 2.38 -5.52 13.17
C LEU A 178 1.35 -6.52 12.67
N ALA A 179 0.10 -6.08 12.60
CA ALA A 179 -0.99 -6.75 11.92
C ALA A 179 -1.08 -6.27 10.47
N THR A 180 -1.40 -7.17 9.55
CA THR A 180 -1.62 -6.81 8.14
C THR A 180 -2.54 -7.79 7.43
N VAL A 181 -3.25 -7.30 6.41
CA VAL A 181 -4.05 -8.12 5.49
C VAL A 181 -4.13 -7.50 4.10
N ILE A 182 -3.80 -8.30 3.07
CA ILE A 182 -4.01 -7.94 1.67
C ILE A 182 -5.46 -8.17 1.27
N ARG A 183 -5.97 -7.35 0.34
CA ARG A 183 -7.37 -7.40 -0.13
C ARG A 183 -7.44 -7.14 -1.62
N ALA A 184 -8.32 -7.92 -2.29
CA ALA A 184 -8.73 -7.73 -3.68
C ALA A 184 -10.20 -7.29 -3.79
N TRP A 185 -10.98 -7.44 -2.71
CA TRP A 185 -12.37 -7.00 -2.64
C TRP A 185 -12.42 -5.52 -2.24
N ILE A 186 -12.24 -4.67 -3.23
CA ILE A 186 -12.04 -3.23 -3.14
C ILE A 186 -12.81 -2.52 -4.25
N ASP A 187 -13.11 -1.25 -4.07
CA ASP A 187 -13.70 -0.40 -5.10
C ASP A 187 -12.57 0.28 -5.93
N ARG A 188 -12.17 -0.39 -7.01
CA ARG A 188 -11.06 0.08 -7.85
C ARG A 188 -11.34 1.42 -8.48
N SER A 189 -12.59 1.65 -8.91
CA SER A 189 -13.01 2.91 -9.53
C SER A 189 -12.95 4.06 -8.53
N ALA A 190 -13.55 3.89 -7.35
CA ALA A 190 -13.51 4.91 -6.30
C ALA A 190 -12.08 5.24 -5.83
N ILE A 191 -11.17 4.25 -5.80
CA ILE A 191 -9.76 4.46 -5.48
C ILE A 191 -9.06 5.23 -6.61
N ALA A 192 -9.27 4.82 -7.87
CA ALA A 192 -8.66 5.45 -9.04
C ALA A 192 -9.05 6.92 -9.14
N ASP A 193 -10.34 7.22 -9.02
CA ASP A 193 -10.88 8.58 -9.01
C ASP A 193 -10.27 9.42 -7.87
N ALA A 194 -10.20 8.84 -6.66
CA ALA A 194 -9.67 9.53 -5.50
C ALA A 194 -8.16 9.80 -5.55
N LEU A 195 -7.41 8.96 -6.27
CA LEU A 195 -5.97 9.12 -6.52
C LEU A 195 -5.68 9.95 -7.77
N GLY A 196 -6.69 10.22 -8.61
CA GLY A 196 -6.51 10.90 -9.90
C GLY A 196 -5.62 10.09 -10.85
N LEU A 197 -5.86 8.78 -10.94
CA LEU A 197 -5.05 7.89 -11.78
C LEU A 197 -5.28 8.16 -13.27
N GLU A 198 -4.21 8.06 -14.04
CA GLU A 198 -4.22 8.18 -15.50
C GLU A 198 -4.74 6.88 -16.15
N HIS A 199 -5.08 6.96 -17.46
CA HIS A 199 -5.65 5.85 -18.23
C HIS A 199 -4.80 4.57 -18.20
N ASP A 200 -3.46 4.71 -18.20
CA ASP A 200 -2.53 3.56 -18.17
C ASP A 200 -2.28 3.01 -16.77
N GLN A 201 -2.93 3.58 -15.75
CA GLN A 201 -2.78 3.17 -14.36
C GLN A 201 -4.00 2.37 -13.88
N GLN A 202 -3.74 1.26 -13.21
CA GLN A 202 -4.79 0.36 -12.72
C GLN A 202 -4.54 -0.05 -11.27
N VAL A 203 -5.58 0.08 -10.43
CA VAL A 203 -5.54 -0.42 -9.05
C VAL A 203 -5.62 -1.95 -9.05
N LEU A 204 -4.62 -2.61 -8.47
CA LEU A 204 -4.59 -4.07 -8.36
C LEU A 204 -5.13 -4.56 -7.02
N LEU A 205 -4.50 -4.14 -5.93
CA LEU A 205 -4.74 -4.64 -4.58
C LEU A 205 -4.62 -3.52 -3.56
N SER A 206 -5.17 -3.73 -2.38
CA SER A 206 -4.86 -2.92 -1.20
C SER A 206 -4.39 -3.80 -0.04
N GLN A 207 -3.66 -3.20 0.92
CA GLN A 207 -3.17 -3.91 2.10
C GLN A 207 -3.21 -3.01 3.31
N THR A 208 -3.99 -3.40 4.32
CA THR A 208 -4.04 -2.70 5.60
C THR A 208 -2.87 -3.10 6.48
N VAL A 209 -2.26 -2.13 7.16
CA VAL A 209 -1.17 -2.35 8.13
C VAL A 209 -1.42 -1.50 9.38
N GLY A 210 -1.14 -2.07 10.54
CA GLY A 210 -1.26 -1.38 11.83
C GLY A 210 -0.78 -2.24 12.99
N TYR A 211 -0.88 -1.72 14.20
CA TYR A 211 -0.69 -2.56 15.38
C TYR A 211 -1.89 -3.50 15.55
N PRO A 212 -1.68 -4.73 16.06
CA PRO A 212 -2.79 -5.61 16.41
C PRO A 212 -3.64 -4.97 17.50
N LYS A 213 -4.95 -5.23 17.47
CA LYS A 213 -5.84 -4.90 18.56
C LYS A 213 -5.59 -5.90 19.69
N THR A 214 -5.27 -5.42 20.86
CA THR A 214 -5.16 -6.19 22.11
C THR A 214 -6.53 -6.49 22.65
#